data_76c4f22368d0245829af2f1c12e98058
#
_entry.id   76c4f22368d0245829af2f1c12e98058
#
_cell.length_a   1.000
_cell.length_b   1.000
_cell.length_c   1.000
_cell.angle_alpha   90.00
_cell.angle_beta   90.00
_cell.angle_gamma   90.00
#
_symmetry.space_group_name_H-M   'P 1'
#
loop_
_entity.id
_entity.type
_entity.pdbx_description
1 polymer ?
#
loop_
_entity_poly.entity_id
_entity_poly.type
_entity_poly.pdbx_seq_one_letter_code
_entity_poly.pdbx_strand_id
1 'polypeptide(L)'
;MKRRQLLQYGLGLAATSVIVGCSKSLEKAGMNHESHNMNDMSGMNHDMSDMNKEMGTMASEQLMSPSKLVKGAPLATLPLLANISKQSNTFKASITAGVTKKVVADNKETEFWLYNDTLGGQQIVVTEGDTVEINFRNELPQPTTIHWHGLDVPVQSDGNPQDPIMPGQSKTYTFTLPEGSAGTYWYHPHPHEHVSEQVYKGLAGTLIVRAKNDPLASLKEQHWLISDLRLAADGHIPANNMNDWMNGREGEIVLINGQYQPKITLQGDERIRIWNATSARYLRLNIPGVKWIVIGTEGGLLESPRPAVDELFLAPAERVEVIVQGVIKNATPLQSLYYNRQKMMVQENPTTLTLATVGTQGKVARLPSKLRTIPAWGDVKARKKIVFNETMNAMNHGTASAVASTPMMSHNMSNMSMENGMHSMMSSNSSTQGQASSDLPPSMMTGMFTIDNKVFDMKRIDLTSRVGEVEEWEIQNASHMDHPFHLHGTQFEVIRKQWQGKTETASFRALKDVVNLRPNETVWIRTKQNHAGLKMYHCHILEHENLGMMGSLKVIGV
;
A
#
# COMPACT_ATOMS: atom_id res chain seq x y z
N MET A 1 51.57 -6.97 -36.13
CA MET A 1 52.83 -6.96 -35.33
C MET A 1 52.48 -6.85 -33.87
N LYS A 2 52.77 -7.92 -33.10
CA LYS A 2 53.44 -8.00 -31.78
C LYS A 2 52.77 -7.19 -30.64
N ARG A 3 52.32 -7.76 -29.59
CA ARG A 3 52.64 -8.78 -28.56
C ARG A 3 52.31 -8.17 -27.21
N ARG A 4 51.48 -8.83 -26.37
CA ARG A 4 51.83 -9.62 -25.15
C ARG A 4 52.36 -8.77 -23.97
N GLN A 5 51.92 -8.89 -22.73
CA GLN A 5 51.83 -10.02 -21.75
C GLN A 5 51.01 -9.52 -20.54
N LEU A 6 50.06 -10.20 -19.94
CA LEU A 6 50.15 -11.29 -18.93
C LEU A 6 51.01 -10.97 -17.69
N LEU A 7 50.39 -10.93 -16.55
CA LEU A 7 50.88 -11.65 -15.37
C LEU A 7 49.80 -11.79 -14.30
N GLN A 8 49.59 -13.01 -13.96
CA GLN A 8 48.91 -13.65 -12.84
C GLN A 8 49.71 -13.53 -11.55
N TYR A 9 49.09 -13.90 -10.48
CA TYR A 9 49.36 -14.57 -9.18
C TYR A 9 48.64 -13.83 -8.06
N GLY A 10 47.89 -14.38 -7.15
CA GLY A 10 47.70 -15.75 -6.74
C GLY A 10 47.84 -15.86 -5.21
N LEU A 11 46.98 -16.66 -4.57
CA LEU A 11 47.00 -17.17 -3.20
C LEU A 11 46.75 -16.14 -2.08
N GLY A 12 45.80 -16.24 -1.19
CA GLY A 12 45.25 -17.37 -0.45
C GLY A 12 45.95 -17.54 0.90
N LEU A 13 45.25 -17.21 2.01
CA LEU A 13 45.53 -17.86 3.29
C LEU A 13 44.40 -17.62 4.29
N ALA A 14 43.80 -18.70 4.72
CA ALA A 14 42.94 -18.80 5.88
C ALA A 14 43.75 -18.73 7.17
N ALA A 15 43.23 -18.15 8.23
CA ALA A 15 43.70 -18.36 9.57
C ALA A 15 42.56 -18.41 10.56
N THR A 16 42.52 -19.51 11.22
CA THR A 16 41.69 -20.00 12.30
C THR A 16 41.85 -19.21 13.60
N SER A 17 40.75 -19.19 14.32
CA SER A 17 40.55 -18.78 15.71
C SER A 17 41.56 -19.31 16.74
N VAL A 18 41.88 -18.49 17.74
CA VAL A 18 42.22 -18.95 19.09
C VAL A 18 41.64 -18.00 20.13
N ILE A 19 40.82 -18.58 21.00
CA ILE A 19 40.32 -17.98 22.24
C ILE A 19 41.40 -18.13 23.29
N VAL A 20 41.82 -17.07 23.97
CA VAL A 20 42.47 -17.14 25.28
C VAL A 20 41.91 -16.06 26.17
N GLY A 21 41.26 -16.49 27.25
CA GLY A 21 40.84 -15.63 28.33
C GLY A 21 42.00 -15.25 29.26
N CYS A 22 41.93 -14.08 29.85
CA CYS A 22 42.65 -13.75 31.07
C CYS A 22 41.87 -12.75 31.92
N SER A 23 41.45 -13.24 33.06
CA SER A 23 40.98 -12.47 34.20
C SER A 23 42.13 -11.72 34.86
N LYS A 24 41.96 -10.45 35.22
CA LYS A 24 42.60 -9.83 36.39
C LYS A 24 41.77 -8.67 36.92
N SER A 25 41.50 -8.78 38.20
CA SER A 25 40.95 -7.85 39.14
C SER A 25 41.81 -6.61 39.38
N LEU A 26 41.18 -5.45 39.65
CA LEU A 26 41.70 -4.40 40.52
C LEU A 26 40.54 -3.46 40.94
N GLU A 27 40.15 -3.56 42.17
CA GLU A 27 40.09 -2.64 43.31
C GLU A 27 39.32 -1.31 43.19
N LYS A 28 38.27 -1.29 43.99
CA LYS A 28 37.71 -0.30 44.91
C LYS A 28 38.05 1.20 44.72
N ALA A 29 37.03 1.96 44.47
CA ALA A 29 36.82 3.25 45.11
C ALA A 29 35.35 3.35 45.56
N GLY A 30 35.11 3.58 46.83
CA GLY A 30 33.79 3.58 47.45
C GLY A 30 33.06 4.88 47.22
N MET A 31 31.73 4.77 47.06
CA MET A 31 30.77 5.84 47.31
C MET A 31 29.56 5.24 48.00
N ASN A 32 29.11 5.93 49.03
CA ASN A 32 28.03 5.58 49.95
C ASN A 32 26.71 5.32 49.24
N HIS A 33 26.06 4.21 49.55
CA HIS A 33 24.67 3.93 49.27
C HIS A 33 23.85 4.39 50.46
N GLU A 34 23.02 5.42 50.25
CA GLU A 34 21.84 5.63 51.07
C GLU A 34 20.75 4.67 50.58
N SER A 35 20.28 3.86 51.51
CA SER A 35 19.19 2.92 51.32
C SER A 35 17.86 3.66 51.26
N HIS A 36 17.25 3.79 50.07
CA HIS A 36 15.83 4.12 49.99
C HIS A 36 14.99 2.84 50.02
N ASN A 37 14.08 2.85 50.96
CA ASN A 37 13.13 1.80 51.32
C ASN A 37 12.17 1.50 50.15
N MET A 38 12.23 0.29 49.57
CA MET A 38 11.27 -0.21 48.60
C MET A 38 10.05 -0.80 49.29
N ASN A 39 9.09 0.04 49.64
CA ASN A 39 7.76 -0.41 50.10
C ASN A 39 6.70 0.60 49.70
N ASP A 40 6.53 0.88 48.40
CA ASP A 40 5.34 1.55 47.90
C ASP A 40 5.11 1.27 46.39
N MET A 41 4.95 0.00 46.03
CA MET A 41 4.56 -0.42 44.69
C MET A 41 3.41 -1.44 44.73
N SER A 42 2.37 -1.16 45.53
CA SER A 42 1.14 -1.98 45.56
C SER A 42 -0.01 -1.41 44.69
N GLY A 43 0.21 -0.30 43.98
CA GLY A 43 -0.82 0.39 43.18
C GLY A 43 -0.82 0.11 41.66
N MET A 44 0.17 -0.60 41.12
CA MET A 44 0.31 -0.79 39.65
C MET A 44 -0.05 -2.18 39.12
N ASN A 45 -0.59 -3.05 39.94
CA ASN A 45 -0.87 -4.44 39.54
C ASN A 45 -2.28 -4.69 38.97
N HIS A 46 -3.16 -3.68 38.91
CA HIS A 46 -4.52 -3.89 38.41
C HIS A 46 -4.68 -3.69 36.90
N ASP A 47 -3.80 -2.90 36.24
CA ASP A 47 -3.96 -2.59 34.82
C ASP A 47 -3.33 -3.66 33.89
N MET A 48 -2.28 -4.35 34.35
CA MET A 48 -1.61 -5.40 33.54
C MET A 48 -2.37 -6.72 33.52
N SER A 49 -3.24 -6.99 34.50
CA SER A 49 -4.04 -8.20 34.54
C SER A 49 -5.25 -8.15 33.61
N ASP A 50 -5.80 -6.96 33.37
CA ASP A 50 -6.92 -6.77 32.45
C ASP A 50 -6.43 -6.73 31.00
N MET A 51 -5.26 -6.14 30.73
CA MET A 51 -4.61 -6.25 29.41
C MET A 51 -4.24 -7.71 29.07
N ASN A 52 -3.73 -8.48 30.03
CA ASN A 52 -3.47 -9.91 29.82
C ASN A 52 -4.74 -10.75 29.67
N LYS A 53 -5.86 -10.31 30.23
CA LYS A 53 -7.15 -10.96 30.06
C LYS A 53 -7.77 -10.69 28.69
N GLU A 54 -7.68 -9.46 28.17
CA GLU A 54 -8.08 -9.13 26.80
C GLU A 54 -7.14 -9.77 25.77
N MET A 55 -5.82 -9.80 25.99
CA MET A 55 -4.86 -10.53 25.14
C MET A 55 -5.00 -12.06 25.26
N GLY A 56 -5.44 -12.59 26.40
CA GLY A 56 -5.57 -14.03 26.65
C GLY A 56 -6.90 -14.64 26.18
N THR A 57 -7.89 -13.84 25.81
CA THR A 57 -9.19 -14.33 25.33
C THR A 57 -9.37 -14.28 23.80
N MET A 58 -8.44 -13.67 23.06
CA MET A 58 -8.34 -13.92 21.62
C MET A 58 -7.63 -15.28 21.44
N ALA A 59 -8.37 -16.37 21.56
CA ALA A 59 -7.92 -17.67 21.06
C ALA A 59 -7.40 -17.43 19.65
N SER A 60 -6.13 -17.75 19.39
CA SER A 60 -5.53 -17.57 18.06
C SER A 60 -6.41 -18.31 17.08
N GLU A 61 -7.10 -17.56 16.23
CA GLU A 61 -8.01 -18.14 15.27
C GLU A 61 -7.25 -19.12 14.39
N GLN A 62 -7.78 -20.35 14.28
CA GLN A 62 -7.14 -21.38 13.47
C GLN A 62 -7.23 -20.98 11.99
N LEU A 63 -6.08 -20.73 11.38
CA LEU A 63 -6.00 -20.35 9.97
C LEU A 63 -6.09 -21.57 9.06
N MET A 64 -6.67 -21.35 7.88
CA MET A 64 -6.74 -22.34 6.82
C MET A 64 -5.35 -22.56 6.22
N SER A 65 -4.92 -23.80 6.14
CA SER A 65 -3.66 -24.15 5.47
C SER A 65 -3.74 -23.83 3.98
N PRO A 66 -2.76 -23.11 3.38
CA PRO A 66 -2.69 -22.87 1.94
C PRO A 66 -2.70 -24.16 1.09
N SER A 67 -2.39 -25.33 1.69
CA SER A 67 -2.47 -26.62 1.01
C SER A 67 -3.89 -27.03 0.62
N LYS A 68 -4.91 -26.40 1.18
CA LYS A 68 -6.33 -26.62 0.85
C LYS A 68 -6.80 -25.88 -0.39
N LEU A 69 -5.99 -24.96 -0.93
CA LEU A 69 -6.33 -24.23 -2.15
C LEU A 69 -5.96 -25.02 -3.40
N VAL A 70 -6.75 -24.83 -4.44
CA VAL A 70 -6.45 -25.35 -5.77
C VAL A 70 -5.25 -24.60 -6.34
N LYS A 71 -4.23 -25.33 -6.78
CA LYS A 71 -3.00 -24.79 -7.38
C LYS A 71 -2.74 -25.36 -8.77
N GLY A 72 -1.94 -24.64 -9.57
CA GLY A 72 -1.46 -25.13 -10.86
C GLY A 72 -2.48 -25.02 -12.00
N ALA A 73 -3.59 -24.28 -11.81
CA ALA A 73 -4.45 -23.89 -12.94
C ALA A 73 -3.70 -22.94 -13.88
N PRO A 74 -3.99 -22.89 -15.18
CA PRO A 74 -3.46 -21.86 -16.06
C PRO A 74 -3.79 -20.45 -15.50
N LEU A 75 -2.87 -19.49 -15.68
CA LEU A 75 -3.12 -18.12 -15.24
C LEU A 75 -4.40 -17.55 -15.88
N ALA A 76 -5.34 -17.12 -15.06
CA ALA A 76 -6.56 -16.49 -15.53
C ALA A 76 -6.27 -15.10 -16.13
N THR A 77 -6.94 -14.79 -17.23
CA THR A 77 -6.98 -13.42 -17.74
C THR A 77 -7.94 -12.59 -16.90
N LEU A 78 -7.55 -11.37 -16.56
CA LEU A 78 -8.44 -10.42 -15.87
C LEU A 78 -9.61 -10.07 -16.80
N PRO A 79 -10.87 -10.20 -16.36
CA PRO A 79 -12.02 -9.87 -17.18
C PRO A 79 -12.03 -8.38 -17.54
N LEU A 80 -12.31 -8.05 -18.79
CA LEU A 80 -12.46 -6.66 -19.21
C LEU A 80 -13.79 -6.08 -18.76
N LEU A 81 -13.77 -4.85 -18.27
CA LEU A 81 -14.98 -4.05 -18.08
C LEU A 81 -15.44 -3.57 -19.47
N ALA A 82 -16.66 -3.92 -19.84
CA ALA A 82 -17.19 -3.63 -21.16
C ALA A 82 -17.47 -2.13 -21.35
N ASN A 83 -16.98 -1.54 -22.45
CA ASN A 83 -17.37 -0.21 -22.85
C ASN A 83 -18.76 -0.26 -23.51
N ILE A 84 -19.74 0.43 -22.91
CA ILE A 84 -21.12 0.53 -23.44
C ILE A 84 -21.35 1.80 -24.26
N SER A 85 -20.37 2.69 -24.38
CA SER A 85 -20.45 3.88 -25.23
C SER A 85 -20.41 3.52 -26.70
N LYS A 86 -21.21 4.23 -27.51
CA LYS A 86 -21.12 4.21 -28.97
C LYS A 86 -20.35 5.40 -29.54
N GLN A 87 -19.92 6.32 -28.66
CA GLN A 87 -19.17 7.51 -29.04
C GLN A 87 -17.69 7.18 -29.12
N SER A 88 -17.00 7.71 -30.12
CA SER A 88 -15.54 7.63 -30.20
C SER A 88 -14.90 8.38 -29.03
N ASN A 89 -13.72 7.93 -28.63
CA ASN A 89 -12.96 8.51 -27.51
C ASN A 89 -13.77 8.64 -26.20
N THR A 90 -14.72 7.72 -25.98
CA THR A 90 -15.53 7.69 -24.76
C THR A 90 -15.61 6.26 -24.25
N PHE A 91 -15.22 6.08 -23.01
CA PHE A 91 -15.39 4.84 -22.27
C PHE A 91 -16.51 5.05 -21.24
N LYS A 92 -17.58 4.28 -21.37
CA LYS A 92 -18.70 4.31 -20.44
C LYS A 92 -18.97 2.92 -19.90
N ALA A 93 -19.08 2.80 -18.58
CA ALA A 93 -19.35 1.51 -17.94
C ALA A 93 -20.10 1.71 -16.60
N SER A 94 -20.54 0.59 -16.01
CA SER A 94 -21.10 0.55 -14.66
C SER A 94 -20.25 -0.36 -13.78
N ILE A 95 -20.01 0.09 -12.55
CA ILE A 95 -19.34 -0.67 -11.50
C ILE A 95 -20.24 -0.70 -10.27
N THR A 96 -20.50 -1.88 -9.73
CA THR A 96 -21.19 -2.08 -8.46
C THR A 96 -20.22 -2.67 -7.48
N ALA A 97 -20.06 -2.07 -6.30
CA ALA A 97 -19.39 -2.69 -5.17
C ALA A 97 -20.43 -3.45 -4.35
N GLY A 98 -20.22 -4.73 -4.14
CA GLY A 98 -21.20 -5.57 -3.45
C GLY A 98 -20.54 -6.73 -2.69
N VAL A 99 -21.33 -7.32 -1.79
CA VAL A 99 -20.93 -8.50 -1.01
C VAL A 99 -21.23 -9.75 -1.83
N THR A 100 -20.24 -10.64 -1.95
CA THR A 100 -20.33 -11.86 -2.77
C THR A 100 -19.69 -13.04 -2.05
N LYS A 101 -20.33 -14.19 -2.09
CA LYS A 101 -19.76 -15.43 -1.58
C LYS A 101 -19.13 -16.23 -2.71
N LYS A 102 -17.89 -16.67 -2.50
CA LYS A 102 -17.13 -17.50 -3.43
C LYS A 102 -16.53 -18.72 -2.69
N VAL A 103 -16.51 -19.86 -3.33
CA VAL A 103 -15.79 -21.03 -2.84
C VAL A 103 -14.35 -20.96 -3.36
N VAL A 104 -13.38 -20.72 -2.48
CA VAL A 104 -11.96 -20.58 -2.85
C VAL A 104 -11.08 -21.69 -2.30
N ALA A 105 -11.48 -22.33 -1.20
CA ALA A 105 -10.71 -23.40 -0.56
C ALA A 105 -11.62 -24.40 0.17
N ASP A 106 -11.27 -25.66 0.14
CA ASP A 106 -11.84 -26.77 0.93
C ASP A 106 -13.39 -26.81 0.93
N ASN A 107 -14.03 -26.43 -0.18
CA ASN A 107 -15.50 -26.31 -0.32
C ASN A 107 -16.14 -25.32 0.69
N LYS A 108 -15.36 -24.41 1.27
CA LYS A 108 -15.85 -23.37 2.16
C LYS A 108 -16.21 -22.10 1.38
N GLU A 109 -17.33 -21.50 1.73
CA GLU A 109 -17.71 -20.19 1.22
C GLU A 109 -16.92 -19.11 1.95
N THR A 110 -16.34 -18.19 1.18
CA THR A 110 -15.69 -16.97 1.66
C THR A 110 -16.49 -15.76 1.19
N GLU A 111 -16.82 -14.87 2.12
CA GLU A 111 -17.43 -13.60 1.80
C GLU A 111 -16.38 -12.60 1.35
N PHE A 112 -16.50 -12.17 0.12
CA PHE A 112 -15.70 -11.11 -0.49
C PHE A 112 -16.55 -9.85 -0.72
N TRP A 113 -15.89 -8.73 -0.79
CA TRP A 113 -16.47 -7.49 -1.30
C TRP A 113 -15.84 -7.20 -2.65
N LEU A 114 -16.64 -7.20 -3.70
CA LEU A 114 -16.11 -7.22 -5.06
C LEU A 114 -16.75 -6.15 -5.93
N TYR A 115 -15.97 -5.67 -6.89
CA TYR A 115 -16.49 -4.90 -8.02
C TYR A 115 -17.06 -5.85 -9.07
N ASN A 116 -18.37 -5.68 -9.38
CA ASN A 116 -19.09 -6.49 -10.35
C ASN A 116 -18.89 -8.01 -10.15
N ASP A 117 -18.91 -8.46 -8.91
CA ASP A 117 -18.82 -9.88 -8.54
C ASP A 117 -17.54 -10.60 -9.08
N THR A 118 -16.46 -9.86 -9.29
CA THR A 118 -15.25 -10.37 -9.94
C THR A 118 -14.09 -10.48 -8.96
N LEU A 119 -13.70 -11.71 -8.62
CA LEU A 119 -12.49 -11.96 -7.83
C LEU A 119 -11.24 -11.71 -8.69
N GLY A 120 -10.28 -10.96 -8.15
CA GLY A 120 -9.10 -10.49 -8.88
C GLY A 120 -9.34 -9.22 -9.68
N GLY A 121 -10.54 -8.63 -9.60
CA GLY A 121 -10.91 -7.35 -10.20
C GLY A 121 -11.20 -7.41 -11.70
N GLN A 122 -11.93 -6.42 -12.20
CA GLN A 122 -12.12 -6.18 -13.62
C GLN A 122 -11.10 -5.16 -14.14
N GLN A 123 -10.71 -5.33 -15.39
CA GLN A 123 -9.74 -4.46 -16.05
C GLN A 123 -10.44 -3.42 -16.91
N ILE A 124 -10.10 -2.15 -16.71
CA ILE A 124 -10.45 -1.04 -17.58
C ILE A 124 -9.29 -0.83 -18.55
N VAL A 125 -9.58 -0.77 -19.84
CA VAL A 125 -8.60 -0.44 -20.89
C VAL A 125 -9.13 0.73 -21.70
N VAL A 126 -8.42 1.83 -21.66
CA VAL A 126 -8.75 3.11 -22.29
C VAL A 126 -7.51 3.68 -22.99
N THR A 127 -7.67 4.73 -23.76
CA THR A 127 -6.58 5.40 -24.46
C THR A 127 -6.43 6.84 -23.98
N GLU A 128 -5.23 7.39 -23.95
CA GLU A 128 -5.03 8.81 -23.69
C GLU A 128 -5.87 9.67 -24.65
N GLY A 129 -6.53 10.69 -24.10
CA GLY A 129 -7.53 11.50 -24.80
C GLY A 129 -8.98 11.00 -24.66
N ASP A 130 -9.20 9.79 -24.14
CA ASP A 130 -10.55 9.30 -23.91
C ASP A 130 -11.21 10.04 -22.72
N THR A 131 -12.51 10.25 -22.82
CA THR A 131 -13.37 10.60 -21.69
C THR A 131 -13.92 9.33 -21.07
N VAL A 132 -13.73 9.18 -19.77
CA VAL A 132 -14.19 8.04 -18.97
C VAL A 132 -15.40 8.46 -18.18
N GLU A 133 -16.49 7.68 -18.26
CA GLU A 133 -17.71 7.84 -17.48
C GLU A 133 -18.04 6.51 -16.78
N ILE A 134 -17.96 6.49 -15.46
CA ILE A 134 -18.26 5.30 -14.66
C ILE A 134 -19.46 5.58 -13.77
N ASN A 135 -20.56 4.86 -14.01
CA ASN A 135 -21.71 4.84 -13.13
C ASN A 135 -21.44 3.85 -11.99
N PHE A 136 -21.10 4.37 -10.83
CA PHE A 136 -20.78 3.56 -9.65
C PHE A 136 -22.00 3.44 -8.74
N ARG A 137 -22.23 2.22 -8.20
CA ARG A 137 -23.24 1.93 -7.20
C ARG A 137 -22.62 1.23 -6.00
N ASN A 138 -22.93 1.74 -4.81
CA ASN A 138 -22.52 1.11 -3.55
C ASN A 138 -23.63 0.19 -3.02
N GLU A 139 -23.40 -1.10 -3.03
CA GLU A 139 -24.26 -2.15 -2.42
C GLU A 139 -23.57 -2.81 -1.20
N LEU A 140 -22.49 -2.20 -0.68
CA LEU A 140 -21.85 -2.61 0.55
C LEU A 140 -22.67 -2.12 1.76
N PRO A 141 -22.47 -2.74 2.94
CA PRO A 141 -23.06 -2.27 4.20
C PRO A 141 -22.39 -1.00 4.76
N GLN A 142 -21.30 -0.52 4.14
CA GLN A 142 -20.48 0.61 4.59
C GLN A 142 -20.38 1.70 3.52
N PRO A 143 -20.05 2.95 3.90
CA PRO A 143 -19.66 3.98 2.94
C PRO A 143 -18.42 3.55 2.14
N THR A 144 -18.36 3.95 0.87
CA THR A 144 -17.20 3.65 0.01
C THR A 144 -16.97 4.76 -1.01
N THR A 145 -15.86 4.68 -1.74
CA THR A 145 -15.53 5.51 -2.90
C THR A 145 -14.89 4.67 -3.98
N ILE A 146 -14.60 5.24 -5.16
CA ILE A 146 -13.57 4.71 -6.05
C ILE A 146 -12.48 5.76 -6.20
N HIS A 147 -11.27 5.43 -5.74
CA HIS A 147 -10.05 6.18 -6.02
C HIS A 147 -9.39 5.62 -7.28
N TRP A 148 -9.09 6.50 -8.24
CA TRP A 148 -8.40 6.16 -9.49
C TRP A 148 -6.89 6.35 -9.29
N HIS A 149 -6.29 5.39 -8.64
CA HIS A 149 -4.93 5.48 -8.13
C HIS A 149 -3.89 5.79 -9.21
N GLY A 150 -3.24 6.93 -9.06
CA GLY A 150 -2.16 7.44 -9.92
C GLY A 150 -2.63 8.24 -11.13
N LEU A 151 -3.93 8.30 -11.43
CA LEU A 151 -4.46 9.13 -12.50
C LEU A 151 -4.49 10.61 -12.10
N ASP A 152 -4.18 11.47 -13.05
CA ASP A 152 -4.34 12.92 -12.93
C ASP A 152 -5.77 13.29 -13.33
N VAL A 153 -6.67 13.31 -12.36
CA VAL A 153 -8.11 13.54 -12.54
C VAL A 153 -8.59 14.73 -11.70
N PRO A 154 -9.72 15.37 -12.10
CA PRO A 154 -10.37 16.38 -11.28
C PRO A 154 -10.75 15.82 -9.89
N VAL A 155 -10.60 16.65 -8.86
CA VAL A 155 -10.80 16.24 -7.45
C VAL A 155 -12.19 15.62 -7.19
N GLN A 156 -13.23 16.08 -7.91
CA GLN A 156 -14.58 15.54 -7.79
C GLN A 156 -14.69 14.08 -8.27
N SER A 157 -13.72 13.64 -9.08
CA SER A 157 -13.63 12.28 -9.59
C SER A 157 -12.51 11.45 -8.95
N ASP A 158 -11.73 12.01 -8.04
CA ASP A 158 -10.57 11.33 -7.44
C ASP A 158 -10.96 10.25 -6.40
N GLY A 159 -12.17 10.33 -5.84
CA GLY A 159 -12.66 9.37 -4.86
C GLY A 159 -12.12 9.59 -3.46
N ASN A 160 -11.88 10.83 -3.09
CA ASN A 160 -11.39 11.22 -1.77
C ASN A 160 -12.36 10.86 -0.63
N PRO A 161 -11.86 10.65 0.60
CA PRO A 161 -12.67 10.25 1.76
C PRO A 161 -13.71 11.30 2.18
N GLN A 162 -13.56 12.57 1.76
CA GLN A 162 -14.51 13.65 2.04
C GLN A 162 -15.82 13.55 1.25
N ASP A 163 -15.88 12.68 0.25
CA ASP A 163 -17.06 12.52 -0.63
C ASP A 163 -17.49 11.04 -0.73
N PRO A 164 -17.86 10.42 0.42
CA PRO A 164 -18.21 9.02 0.47
C PRO A 164 -19.58 8.76 -0.17
N ILE A 165 -19.72 7.61 -0.80
CA ILE A 165 -20.97 7.11 -1.36
C ILE A 165 -21.58 6.15 -0.34
N MET A 166 -22.71 6.53 0.23
CA MET A 166 -23.39 5.77 1.28
C MET A 166 -23.99 4.46 0.73
N PRO A 167 -24.26 3.46 1.59
CA PRO A 167 -24.96 2.24 1.19
C PRO A 167 -26.23 2.53 0.38
N GLY A 168 -26.40 1.85 -0.76
CA GLY A 168 -27.52 2.01 -1.67
C GLY A 168 -27.46 3.25 -2.58
N GLN A 169 -26.47 4.11 -2.42
CA GLN A 169 -26.31 5.30 -3.27
C GLN A 169 -25.47 5.02 -4.52
N SER A 170 -25.54 5.94 -5.47
CA SER A 170 -24.75 5.90 -6.72
C SER A 170 -24.10 7.25 -6.99
N LYS A 171 -22.97 7.21 -7.69
CA LYS A 171 -22.24 8.39 -8.17
C LYS A 171 -21.72 8.13 -9.58
N THR A 172 -21.74 9.14 -10.43
CA THR A 172 -21.06 9.09 -11.73
C THR A 172 -19.71 9.78 -11.62
N TYR A 173 -18.65 9.06 -11.90
CA TYR A 173 -17.31 9.58 -12.05
C TYR A 173 -17.09 9.93 -13.52
N THR A 174 -16.67 11.16 -13.81
CA THR A 174 -16.39 11.61 -15.18
C THR A 174 -15.08 12.37 -15.23
N PHE A 175 -14.17 11.95 -16.09
CA PHE A 175 -12.90 12.61 -16.31
C PHE A 175 -12.36 12.33 -17.71
N THR A 176 -11.50 13.22 -18.22
CA THR A 176 -10.80 13.04 -19.50
C THR A 176 -9.33 12.78 -19.23
N LEU A 177 -8.79 11.76 -19.88
CA LEU A 177 -7.40 11.36 -19.76
C LEU A 177 -6.54 12.29 -20.60
N PRO A 178 -5.58 13.03 -20.02
CA PRO A 178 -4.73 13.91 -20.82
C PRO A 178 -3.77 13.13 -21.72
N GLU A 179 -3.27 13.77 -22.77
CA GLU A 179 -2.15 13.27 -23.56
C GLU A 179 -0.91 13.06 -22.64
N GLY A 180 -0.22 11.95 -22.83
CA GLY A 180 0.94 11.57 -22.00
C GLY A 180 0.57 10.85 -20.70
N SER A 181 -0.72 10.57 -20.46
CA SER A 181 -1.19 9.80 -19.30
C SER A 181 -1.13 8.28 -19.50
N ALA A 182 -0.61 7.79 -20.61
CA ALA A 182 -0.44 6.36 -20.83
C ALA A 182 0.35 5.72 -19.68
N GLY A 183 -0.20 4.63 -19.09
CA GLY A 183 0.40 4.01 -17.91
C GLY A 183 -0.35 2.80 -17.40
N THR A 184 0.11 2.31 -16.24
CA THR A 184 -0.37 1.13 -15.55
C THR A 184 -0.94 1.54 -14.19
N TYR A 185 -2.25 1.70 -14.12
CA TYR A 185 -3.00 2.21 -12.99
C TYR A 185 -3.88 1.14 -12.38
N TRP A 186 -4.53 1.46 -11.28
CA TRP A 186 -5.54 0.61 -10.66
C TRP A 186 -6.61 1.45 -9.97
N TYR A 187 -7.65 0.84 -9.45
CA TYR A 187 -8.68 1.52 -8.71
C TYR A 187 -9.09 0.69 -7.50
N HIS A 188 -9.35 1.38 -6.39
CA HIS A 188 -9.71 0.78 -5.11
C HIS A 188 -10.53 1.77 -4.27
N PRO A 189 -11.21 1.32 -3.20
CA PRO A 189 -11.93 2.24 -2.31
C PRO A 189 -10.98 3.08 -1.46
N HIS A 190 -11.47 4.26 -1.05
CA HIS A 190 -10.71 5.17 -0.18
C HIS A 190 -11.61 5.86 0.88
N PRO A 191 -12.58 5.16 1.54
CA PRO A 191 -13.36 5.75 2.62
C PRO A 191 -12.50 5.85 3.88
N HIS A 192 -12.68 6.92 4.67
CA HIS A 192 -11.97 7.06 5.94
C HIS A 192 -12.29 5.91 6.90
N GLU A 193 -11.28 5.37 7.56
CA GLU A 193 -11.32 4.26 8.54
C GLU A 193 -11.72 2.87 7.99
N HIS A 194 -12.09 2.76 6.71
CA HIS A 194 -12.57 1.49 6.13
C HIS A 194 -11.74 0.97 4.95
N VAL A 195 -10.69 1.70 4.53
CA VAL A 195 -9.96 1.36 3.30
C VAL A 195 -9.27 -0.01 3.43
N SER A 196 -8.64 -0.31 4.57
CA SER A 196 -7.92 -1.57 4.77
C SER A 196 -8.85 -2.79 4.68
N GLU A 197 -10.02 -2.75 5.33
CA GLU A 197 -11.02 -3.82 5.26
C GLU A 197 -11.54 -4.01 3.84
N GLN A 198 -11.94 -2.90 3.20
CA GLN A 198 -12.59 -2.95 1.87
C GLN A 198 -11.65 -3.48 0.78
N VAL A 199 -10.39 -3.03 0.78
CA VAL A 199 -9.38 -3.53 -0.17
C VAL A 199 -9.03 -4.97 0.14
N TYR A 200 -8.82 -5.33 1.40
CA TYR A 200 -8.45 -6.67 1.79
C TYR A 200 -9.55 -7.71 1.49
N LYS A 201 -10.81 -7.32 1.58
CA LYS A 201 -11.95 -8.16 1.19
C LYS A 201 -12.13 -8.29 -0.33
N GLY A 202 -11.32 -7.60 -1.14
CA GLY A 202 -11.22 -7.83 -2.58
C GLY A 202 -11.61 -6.67 -3.49
N LEU A 203 -11.91 -5.49 -2.95
CA LEU A 203 -12.23 -4.30 -3.77
C LEU A 203 -10.97 -3.70 -4.39
N ALA A 204 -10.58 -4.25 -5.52
CA ALA A 204 -9.52 -3.75 -6.37
C ALA A 204 -9.81 -4.06 -7.83
N GLY A 205 -9.31 -3.23 -8.75
CA GLY A 205 -9.38 -3.49 -10.17
C GLY A 205 -8.27 -2.76 -10.93
N THR A 206 -7.85 -3.30 -12.05
CA THR A 206 -6.76 -2.75 -12.86
C THR A 206 -7.26 -1.76 -13.90
N LEU A 207 -6.44 -0.73 -14.19
CA LEU A 207 -6.71 0.24 -15.24
C LEU A 207 -5.46 0.46 -16.08
N ILE A 208 -5.59 0.34 -17.39
CA ILE A 208 -4.52 0.59 -18.35
C ILE A 208 -4.95 1.75 -19.25
N VAL A 209 -4.12 2.78 -19.28
CA VAL A 209 -4.22 3.84 -20.28
C VAL A 209 -3.22 3.56 -21.38
N ARG A 210 -3.71 3.34 -22.60
CA ARG A 210 -2.90 3.10 -23.81
C ARG A 210 -2.35 4.40 -24.37
N ALA A 211 -1.09 4.39 -24.77
CA ALA A 211 -0.56 5.48 -25.57
C ALA A 211 -1.11 5.39 -27.00
N LYS A 212 -1.39 6.52 -27.63
CA LYS A 212 -1.75 6.58 -29.06
C LYS A 212 -0.62 6.03 -29.95
N ASN A 213 0.63 6.24 -29.53
CA ASN A 213 1.83 5.81 -30.24
C ASN A 213 2.71 4.97 -29.30
N ASP A 214 2.32 3.73 -29.04
CA ASP A 214 3.09 2.81 -28.20
C ASP A 214 4.11 2.06 -29.09
N PRO A 215 5.43 2.24 -28.88
CA PRO A 215 6.45 1.55 -29.65
C PRO A 215 6.48 0.04 -29.40
N LEU A 216 5.79 -0.44 -28.38
CA LEU A 216 5.68 -1.84 -28.01
C LEU A 216 4.27 -2.41 -28.25
N ALA A 217 3.42 -1.72 -29.00
CA ALA A 217 2.03 -2.14 -29.26
C ALA A 217 1.91 -3.51 -29.95
N SER A 218 2.96 -3.96 -30.62
CA SER A 218 2.99 -5.29 -31.29
C SER A 218 3.27 -6.45 -30.32
N LEU A 219 3.73 -6.16 -29.10
CA LEU A 219 3.98 -7.20 -28.10
C LEU A 219 2.67 -7.68 -27.49
N LYS A 220 2.55 -8.97 -27.28
CA LYS A 220 1.50 -9.52 -26.44
C LYS A 220 1.68 -9.03 -25.02
N GLU A 221 0.61 -8.96 -24.26
CA GLU A 221 0.65 -8.55 -22.86
C GLU A 221 0.15 -9.65 -21.92
N GLN A 222 0.78 -9.74 -20.76
CA GLN A 222 0.26 -10.44 -19.59
C GLN A 222 0.05 -9.44 -18.45
N HIS A 223 -0.98 -9.67 -17.65
CA HIS A 223 -1.38 -8.82 -16.56
C HIS A 223 -1.41 -9.64 -15.27
N TRP A 224 -0.62 -9.24 -14.26
CA TRP A 224 -0.50 -9.95 -12.99
C TRP A 224 -0.90 -9.02 -11.84
N LEU A 225 -2.15 -9.12 -11.41
CA LEU A 225 -2.64 -8.48 -10.21
C LEU A 225 -2.31 -9.37 -9.01
N ILE A 226 -1.36 -8.96 -8.18
CA ILE A 226 -0.93 -9.71 -7.00
C ILE A 226 -1.64 -9.13 -5.79
N SER A 227 -2.37 -9.99 -5.09
CA SER A 227 -3.03 -9.71 -3.82
C SER A 227 -2.72 -10.81 -2.81
N ASP A 228 -3.09 -10.62 -1.55
CA ASP A 228 -2.96 -11.68 -0.57
C ASP A 228 -4.23 -11.84 0.26
N LEU A 229 -4.36 -12.99 0.91
CA LEU A 229 -5.57 -13.42 1.60
C LEU A 229 -5.19 -14.23 2.84
N ARG A 230 -5.89 -13.98 3.94
CA ARG A 230 -5.91 -14.82 5.14
C ARG A 230 -7.30 -15.38 5.30
N LEU A 231 -7.39 -16.67 5.53
CA LEU A 231 -8.65 -17.37 5.76
C LEU A 231 -8.60 -18.10 7.10
N ALA A 232 -9.67 -18.02 7.85
CA ALA A 232 -9.92 -18.88 8.99
C ALA A 232 -10.26 -20.31 8.53
N ALA A 233 -10.16 -21.28 9.42
CA ALA A 233 -10.41 -22.68 9.09
C ALA A 233 -11.82 -22.97 8.57
N ASP A 234 -12.81 -22.14 8.90
CA ASP A 234 -14.18 -22.21 8.41
C ASP A 234 -14.40 -21.49 7.06
N GLY A 235 -13.40 -20.76 6.57
CA GLY A 235 -13.39 -20.07 5.27
C GLY A 235 -13.66 -18.57 5.32
N HIS A 236 -13.97 -17.98 6.47
CA HIS A 236 -14.15 -16.52 6.53
C HIS A 236 -12.82 -15.77 6.50
N ILE A 237 -12.85 -14.49 6.13
CA ILE A 237 -11.72 -13.56 6.22
C ILE A 237 -11.75 -12.96 7.64
N PRO A 238 -10.79 -13.31 8.53
CA PRO A 238 -10.77 -12.77 9.88
C PRO A 238 -10.52 -11.27 9.89
N ALA A 239 -10.94 -10.58 10.96
CA ALA A 239 -10.63 -9.17 11.18
C ALA A 239 -9.13 -8.95 11.39
N ASN A 240 -8.68 -7.69 11.28
CA ASN A 240 -7.31 -7.30 11.64
C ASN A 240 -7.05 -7.57 13.12
N ASN A 241 -5.94 -8.19 13.42
CA ASN A 241 -5.43 -8.31 14.77
C ASN A 241 -4.45 -7.16 15.10
N MET A 242 -3.96 -7.10 16.34
CA MET A 242 -3.03 -6.05 16.78
C MET A 242 -1.75 -5.99 15.93
N ASN A 243 -1.21 -7.14 15.52
CA ASN A 243 -0.01 -7.19 14.66
C ASN A 243 -0.30 -6.65 13.26
N ASP A 244 -1.51 -6.88 12.72
CA ASP A 244 -1.93 -6.36 11.43
C ASP A 244 -2.02 -4.82 11.49
N TRP A 245 -2.61 -4.28 12.55
CA TRP A 245 -2.67 -2.82 12.74
C TRP A 245 -1.30 -2.18 12.91
N MET A 246 -0.38 -2.82 13.67
CA MET A 246 0.98 -2.31 13.87
C MET A 246 1.86 -2.40 12.63
N ASN A 247 1.73 -3.49 11.87
CA ASN A 247 2.70 -3.80 10.81
C ASN A 247 2.10 -3.79 9.41
N GLY A 248 0.80 -3.53 9.28
CA GLY A 248 0.07 -3.78 8.05
C GLY A 248 -0.16 -5.28 7.82
N ARG A 249 -1.31 -5.61 7.28
CA ARG A 249 -1.78 -6.97 7.09
C ARG A 249 -1.11 -7.67 5.92
N GLU A 250 -0.57 -8.86 6.18
CA GLU A 250 -0.06 -9.77 5.16
C GLU A 250 -0.76 -11.14 5.30
N GLY A 251 -1.43 -11.57 4.25
CA GLY A 251 -2.11 -12.87 4.22
C GLY A 251 -1.14 -14.01 3.90
N GLU A 252 -1.41 -15.22 4.40
CA GLU A 252 -0.60 -16.42 4.17
C GLU A 252 -0.75 -16.95 2.75
N ILE A 253 -1.81 -16.55 2.05
CA ILE A 253 -2.18 -17.00 0.70
C ILE A 253 -1.94 -15.85 -0.26
N VAL A 254 -0.91 -15.92 -1.09
CA VAL A 254 -0.66 -14.93 -2.14
C VAL A 254 -1.31 -15.39 -3.43
N LEU A 255 -2.09 -14.52 -4.05
CA LEU A 255 -2.86 -14.77 -5.26
C LEU A 255 -2.31 -13.96 -6.44
N ILE A 256 -2.37 -14.53 -7.64
CA ILE A 256 -2.19 -13.81 -8.91
C ILE A 256 -3.49 -13.93 -9.69
N ASN A 257 -4.12 -12.81 -10.01
CA ASN A 257 -5.41 -12.74 -10.68
C ASN A 257 -6.50 -13.60 -9.95
N GLY A 258 -6.48 -13.56 -8.61
CA GLY A 258 -7.40 -14.35 -7.78
C GLY A 258 -7.08 -15.85 -7.69
N GLN A 259 -5.97 -16.32 -8.26
CA GLN A 259 -5.58 -17.72 -8.25
C GLN A 259 -4.36 -17.99 -7.36
N TYR A 260 -4.39 -19.11 -6.64
CA TYR A 260 -3.27 -19.58 -5.83
C TYR A 260 -2.31 -20.42 -6.68
N GLN A 261 -1.04 -19.99 -6.72
CA GLN A 261 0.05 -20.66 -7.43
C GLN A 261 -0.32 -21.12 -8.86
N PRO A 262 -0.77 -20.23 -9.75
CA PRO A 262 -1.13 -20.59 -11.12
C PRO A 262 0.09 -21.06 -11.93
N LYS A 263 -0.17 -21.70 -13.08
CA LYS A 263 0.83 -21.95 -14.12
C LYS A 263 0.84 -20.79 -15.09
N ILE A 264 2.00 -20.14 -15.23
CA ILE A 264 2.23 -19.04 -16.15
C ILE A 264 3.09 -19.53 -17.30
N THR A 265 2.63 -19.32 -18.53
CA THR A 265 3.44 -19.57 -19.74
C THR A 265 3.88 -18.24 -20.31
N LEU A 266 5.18 -17.97 -20.31
CA LEU A 266 5.77 -16.79 -20.90
C LEU A 266 6.18 -17.07 -22.35
N GLN A 267 5.76 -16.21 -23.25
CA GLN A 267 6.29 -16.14 -24.61
C GLN A 267 7.34 -15.03 -24.57
N GLY A 268 8.60 -15.32 -24.83
CA GLY A 268 9.74 -14.41 -24.55
C GLY A 268 9.67 -12.98 -25.13
N ASP A 269 8.64 -12.63 -25.89
CA ASP A 269 8.36 -11.32 -26.46
C ASP A 269 7.10 -10.66 -25.89
N GLU A 270 6.72 -11.00 -24.67
CA GLU A 270 5.57 -10.43 -23.97
C GLU A 270 5.97 -9.27 -23.07
N ARG A 271 5.10 -8.26 -23.02
CA ARG A 271 5.10 -7.20 -22.02
C ARG A 271 4.29 -7.69 -20.82
N ILE A 272 4.88 -7.67 -19.64
CA ILE A 272 4.19 -8.06 -18.41
C ILE A 272 3.94 -6.81 -17.58
N ARG A 273 2.68 -6.57 -17.23
CA ARG A 273 2.30 -5.54 -16.27
C ARG A 273 2.01 -6.20 -14.94
N ILE A 274 2.64 -5.72 -13.87
CA ILE A 274 2.53 -6.29 -12.53
C ILE A 274 2.01 -5.20 -11.59
N TRP A 275 0.95 -5.50 -10.85
CA TRP A 275 0.41 -4.68 -9.78
C TRP A 275 0.63 -5.36 -8.44
N ASN A 276 1.19 -4.65 -7.47
CA ASN A 276 1.16 -5.06 -6.08
C ASN A 276 -0.07 -4.45 -5.40
N ALA A 277 -1.18 -5.17 -5.39
CA ALA A 277 -2.45 -4.75 -4.80
C ALA A 277 -2.66 -5.34 -3.39
N THR A 278 -1.59 -5.65 -2.68
CA THR A 278 -1.66 -6.10 -1.27
C THR A 278 -1.75 -4.90 -0.32
N SER A 279 -2.33 -5.09 0.86
CA SER A 279 -2.44 -4.03 1.87
C SER A 279 -1.08 -3.56 2.40
N ALA A 280 -0.13 -4.49 2.59
CA ALA A 280 1.14 -4.20 3.24
C ALA A 280 2.33 -5.05 2.78
N ARG A 281 2.11 -6.07 1.95
CA ARG A 281 3.17 -6.98 1.53
C ARG A 281 4.11 -6.36 0.52
N TYR A 282 5.40 -6.40 0.81
CA TYR A 282 6.47 -6.07 -0.14
C TYR A 282 6.83 -7.31 -0.97
N LEU A 283 6.98 -7.13 -2.27
CA LEU A 283 7.31 -8.19 -3.20
C LEU A 283 8.76 -8.03 -3.68
N ARG A 284 9.57 -9.08 -3.53
CA ARG A 284 10.87 -9.23 -4.18
C ARG A 284 10.78 -10.37 -5.16
N LEU A 285 10.30 -10.07 -6.37
CA LEU A 285 10.00 -11.08 -7.38
C LEU A 285 11.26 -11.57 -8.06
N ASN A 286 11.43 -12.89 -8.09
CA ASN A 286 12.54 -13.59 -8.71
C ASN A 286 12.05 -14.84 -9.46
N ILE A 287 12.62 -15.10 -10.64
CA ILE A 287 12.48 -16.36 -11.34
C ILE A 287 13.91 -16.88 -11.56
N PRO A 288 14.34 -17.96 -10.90
CA PRO A 288 15.70 -18.47 -11.01
C PRO A 288 16.16 -18.68 -12.45
N GLY A 289 17.32 -18.13 -12.80
CA GLY A 289 17.88 -18.21 -14.16
C GLY A 289 17.31 -17.26 -15.19
N VAL A 290 16.46 -16.31 -14.76
CA VAL A 290 15.81 -15.31 -15.60
C VAL A 290 16.12 -13.92 -15.06
N LYS A 291 16.22 -12.95 -15.96
CA LYS A 291 16.38 -11.53 -15.63
C LYS A 291 15.16 -10.74 -16.07
N TRP A 292 14.92 -9.62 -15.38
CA TRP A 292 13.86 -8.68 -15.67
C TRP A 292 14.42 -7.43 -16.34
N ILE A 293 13.84 -7.02 -17.45
CA ILE A 293 14.10 -5.73 -18.09
C ILE A 293 12.93 -4.82 -17.78
N VAL A 294 13.13 -3.83 -16.93
CA VAL A 294 12.11 -2.82 -16.63
C VAL A 294 11.99 -1.87 -17.80
N ILE A 295 10.79 -1.75 -18.35
CA ILE A 295 10.44 -0.90 -19.49
C ILE A 295 9.47 0.22 -19.13
N GLY A 296 8.78 0.11 -17.99
CA GLY A 296 7.82 1.10 -17.51
C GLY A 296 7.60 1.00 -16.01
N THR A 297 7.03 2.06 -15.46
CA THR A 297 6.54 2.17 -14.08
C THR A 297 5.05 2.54 -14.09
N GLU A 298 4.52 3.01 -12.98
CA GLU A 298 3.11 3.41 -12.85
C GLU A 298 2.66 4.34 -13.97
N GLY A 299 3.42 5.40 -14.19
CA GLY A 299 3.15 6.42 -15.24
C GLY A 299 3.63 6.01 -16.62
N GLY A 300 3.72 4.70 -16.91
CA GLY A 300 3.97 4.12 -18.22
C GLY A 300 5.44 3.96 -18.58
N LEU A 301 5.71 3.87 -19.88
CA LEU A 301 7.05 3.55 -20.39
C LEU A 301 8.13 4.51 -19.88
N LEU A 302 9.31 3.98 -19.63
CA LEU A 302 10.54 4.76 -19.42
C LEU A 302 11.04 5.38 -20.73
N GLU A 303 12.02 6.25 -20.66
CA GLU A 303 12.65 6.79 -21.86
C GLU A 303 13.44 5.71 -22.64
N SER A 304 14.00 4.74 -21.91
CA SER A 304 14.72 3.58 -22.47
C SER A 304 14.58 2.37 -21.56
N PRO A 305 14.71 1.13 -22.11
CA PRO A 305 14.74 -0.07 -21.27
C PRO A 305 15.89 0.00 -20.25
N ARG A 306 15.66 -0.50 -19.04
CA ARG A 306 16.70 -0.57 -18.00
C ARG A 306 17.60 -1.79 -18.22
N PRO A 307 18.83 -1.75 -17.69
CA PRO A 307 19.64 -2.96 -17.58
C PRO A 307 18.89 -4.09 -16.89
N ALA A 308 19.08 -5.30 -17.35
CA ALA A 308 18.41 -6.47 -16.81
C ALA A 308 18.87 -6.77 -15.37
N VAL A 309 17.90 -7.02 -14.49
CA VAL A 309 18.11 -7.32 -13.06
C VAL A 309 17.60 -8.72 -12.70
N ASP A 310 18.12 -9.30 -11.63
CA ASP A 310 17.74 -10.64 -11.19
C ASP A 310 16.44 -10.65 -10.37
N GLU A 311 16.09 -9.52 -9.76
CA GLU A 311 14.88 -9.38 -8.98
C GLU A 311 14.18 -8.02 -9.19
N LEU A 312 12.86 -8.01 -8.97
CA LEU A 312 12.05 -6.80 -8.94
C LEU A 312 11.60 -6.55 -7.50
N PHE A 313 11.71 -5.31 -7.06
CA PHE A 313 11.15 -4.88 -5.79
C PHE A 313 9.91 -4.02 -6.04
N LEU A 314 8.79 -4.38 -5.39
CA LEU A 314 7.55 -3.61 -5.44
C LEU A 314 7.00 -3.46 -4.01
N ALA A 315 6.93 -2.24 -3.54
CA ALA A 315 6.17 -1.89 -2.34
C ALA A 315 4.65 -2.01 -2.60
N PRO A 316 3.80 -2.03 -1.57
CA PRO A 316 2.36 -1.92 -1.73
C PRO A 316 1.98 -0.78 -2.67
N ALA A 317 1.03 -1.02 -3.56
CA ALA A 317 0.53 -0.12 -4.62
C ALA A 317 1.50 0.20 -5.76
N GLU A 318 2.77 -0.19 -5.72
CA GLU A 318 3.65 -0.01 -6.88
C GLU A 318 3.27 -0.92 -8.05
N ARG A 319 3.52 -0.44 -9.26
CA ARG A 319 3.32 -1.17 -10.52
C ARG A 319 4.57 -1.07 -11.36
N VAL A 320 4.77 -2.09 -12.17
CA VAL A 320 5.92 -2.15 -13.07
C VAL A 320 5.54 -2.83 -14.39
N GLU A 321 6.18 -2.39 -15.46
CA GLU A 321 6.11 -3.03 -16.78
C GLU A 321 7.47 -3.62 -17.13
N VAL A 322 7.49 -4.89 -17.47
CA VAL A 322 8.72 -5.64 -17.69
C VAL A 322 8.67 -6.55 -18.91
N ILE A 323 9.87 -6.88 -19.40
CA ILE A 323 10.12 -7.99 -20.32
C ILE A 323 11.02 -8.98 -19.59
N VAL A 324 10.78 -10.27 -19.78
CA VAL A 324 11.60 -11.33 -19.22
C VAL A 324 12.71 -11.70 -20.18
N GLN A 325 13.96 -11.75 -19.68
CA GLN A 325 15.13 -12.17 -20.43
C GLN A 325 15.71 -13.45 -19.84
N GLY A 326 15.83 -14.49 -20.63
CA GLY A 326 16.38 -15.78 -20.22
C GLY A 326 15.58 -16.94 -20.79
N VAL A 327 16.08 -18.14 -20.56
CA VAL A 327 15.41 -19.38 -21.02
C VAL A 327 15.00 -20.18 -19.78
N ILE A 328 13.72 -20.41 -19.65
CA ILE A 328 13.17 -21.33 -18.66
C ILE A 328 12.98 -22.68 -19.36
N LYS A 329 13.85 -23.64 -19.07
CA LYS A 329 13.78 -24.96 -19.73
C LYS A 329 12.72 -25.88 -19.15
N ASN A 330 12.42 -25.71 -17.86
CA ASN A 330 11.43 -26.51 -17.12
C ASN A 330 10.55 -25.58 -16.30
N ALA A 331 9.47 -26.09 -15.74
CA ALA A 331 8.64 -25.36 -14.80
C ALA A 331 9.50 -24.82 -13.64
N THR A 332 9.61 -23.51 -13.55
CA THR A 332 10.45 -22.80 -12.55
C THR A 332 9.55 -21.95 -11.65
N PRO A 333 9.82 -21.87 -10.35
CA PRO A 333 8.98 -21.07 -9.46
C PRO A 333 9.17 -19.57 -9.74
N LEU A 334 8.07 -18.81 -9.85
CA LEU A 334 8.05 -17.38 -9.56
C LEU A 334 8.03 -17.23 -8.04
N GLN A 335 9.01 -16.59 -7.49
CA GLN A 335 9.21 -16.45 -6.07
C GLN A 335 9.04 -15.00 -5.62
N SER A 336 8.55 -14.80 -4.40
CA SER A 336 8.80 -13.59 -3.62
C SER A 336 9.85 -13.92 -2.56
N LEU A 337 11.03 -13.34 -2.71
CA LEU A 337 12.11 -13.50 -1.73
C LEU A 337 11.76 -12.73 -0.46
N TYR A 338 12.30 -13.18 0.68
CA TYR A 338 12.11 -12.50 1.95
C TYR A 338 12.62 -11.05 1.89
N TYR A 339 11.83 -10.12 2.41
CA TYR A 339 12.20 -8.74 2.65
C TYR A 339 11.94 -8.37 4.10
N ASN A 340 12.99 -8.00 4.83
CA ASN A 340 12.87 -7.52 6.19
C ASN A 340 12.51 -6.02 6.18
N ARG A 341 11.27 -5.69 6.46
CA ARG A 341 10.80 -4.32 6.63
C ARG A 341 10.76 -3.86 8.09
N GLN A 342 11.40 -4.64 8.96
CA GLN A 342 11.58 -4.39 10.39
C GLN A 342 10.25 -4.25 11.15
N LYS A 343 9.37 -5.25 11.01
CA LYS A 343 8.09 -5.31 11.72
C LYS A 343 8.28 -5.22 13.23
N MET A 344 7.39 -4.49 13.89
CA MET A 344 7.36 -4.36 15.33
C MET A 344 6.92 -5.64 16.01
N MET A 345 7.57 -5.99 17.13
CA MET A 345 7.17 -7.07 18.04
C MET A 345 6.91 -8.43 17.37
N VAL A 346 7.43 -8.64 16.16
CA VAL A 346 7.29 -9.88 15.39
C VAL A 346 8.66 -10.44 15.10
N GLN A 347 8.91 -11.67 15.53
CA GLN A 347 10.07 -12.43 15.07
C GLN A 347 9.72 -13.11 13.75
N GLU A 348 10.20 -12.55 12.64
CA GLU A 348 9.98 -13.13 11.32
C GLU A 348 10.99 -14.25 11.02
N ASN A 349 10.49 -15.33 10.45
CA ASN A 349 11.34 -16.34 9.83
C ASN A 349 11.55 -15.98 8.35
N PRO A 350 12.79 -15.75 7.90
CA PRO A 350 13.06 -15.48 6.49
C PRO A 350 12.59 -16.63 5.61
N THR A 351 11.46 -16.43 4.91
CA THR A 351 10.90 -17.44 4.02
C THR A 351 10.73 -16.88 2.62
N THR A 352 11.03 -17.72 1.61
CA THR A 352 10.74 -17.43 0.21
C THR A 352 9.40 -18.05 -0.14
N LEU A 353 8.49 -17.24 -0.66
CA LEU A 353 7.16 -17.69 -1.09
C LEU A 353 7.19 -18.07 -2.57
N THR A 354 6.60 -19.21 -2.91
CA THR A 354 6.31 -19.56 -4.30
C THR A 354 4.95 -18.99 -4.69
N LEU A 355 4.92 -18.09 -5.68
CA LEU A 355 3.71 -17.41 -6.14
C LEU A 355 3.06 -18.11 -7.33
N ALA A 356 3.88 -18.70 -8.20
CA ALA A 356 3.43 -19.37 -9.42
C ALA A 356 4.48 -20.36 -9.90
N THR A 357 4.11 -21.21 -10.86
CA THR A 357 5.04 -21.98 -11.67
C THR A 357 5.10 -21.39 -13.06
N VAL A 358 6.30 -21.05 -13.53
CA VAL A 358 6.53 -20.37 -14.80
C VAL A 358 7.23 -21.31 -15.78
N GLY A 359 6.74 -21.35 -17.00
CA GLY A 359 7.41 -21.94 -18.15
C GLY A 359 7.60 -20.90 -19.26
N THR A 360 8.62 -21.04 -20.12
CA THR A 360 8.76 -20.17 -21.29
C THR A 360 8.64 -20.94 -22.59
N GLN A 361 8.14 -20.25 -23.58
CA GLN A 361 8.22 -20.63 -24.98
C GLN A 361 8.53 -19.36 -25.77
N GLY A 362 9.59 -19.37 -26.59
CA GLY A 362 9.82 -18.27 -27.52
C GLY A 362 11.12 -17.48 -27.33
N LYS A 363 11.25 -16.43 -28.11
CA LYS A 363 12.44 -15.57 -28.17
C LYS A 363 12.26 -14.33 -27.31
N VAL A 364 13.37 -13.78 -26.83
CA VAL A 364 13.38 -12.48 -26.15
C VAL A 364 13.09 -11.37 -27.15
N ALA A 365 12.17 -10.47 -26.85
CA ALA A 365 11.84 -9.31 -27.67
C ALA A 365 13.08 -8.43 -27.92
N ARG A 366 13.24 -7.99 -29.16
CA ARG A 366 14.18 -6.92 -29.48
C ARG A 366 13.54 -5.59 -29.15
N LEU A 367 13.98 -4.97 -28.06
CA LEU A 367 13.45 -3.71 -27.62
C LEU A 367 14.07 -2.51 -28.33
N PRO A 368 13.29 -1.47 -28.69
CA PRO A 368 13.84 -0.19 -29.12
C PRO A 368 14.71 0.43 -28.02
N SER A 369 15.78 1.11 -28.42
CA SER A 369 16.64 1.85 -27.48
C SER A 369 15.93 3.05 -26.84
N LYS A 370 14.96 3.65 -27.56
CA LYS A 370 14.10 4.73 -27.07
C LYS A 370 12.65 4.24 -27.04
N LEU A 371 11.98 4.41 -25.90
CA LEU A 371 10.59 4.01 -25.69
C LEU A 371 9.64 5.22 -25.71
N ARG A 372 10.01 6.31 -25.06
CA ARG A 372 9.27 7.59 -25.11
C ARG A 372 10.17 8.77 -24.77
N THR A 373 9.61 9.94 -24.72
CA THR A 373 10.22 11.14 -24.12
C THR A 373 9.36 11.57 -22.93
N ILE A 374 9.94 11.71 -21.77
CA ILE A 374 9.29 12.30 -20.59
C ILE A 374 9.54 13.81 -20.64
N PRO A 375 8.50 14.67 -20.66
CA PRO A 375 8.68 16.11 -20.70
C PRO A 375 9.49 16.63 -19.50
N ALA A 376 10.31 17.64 -19.69
CA ALA A 376 11.02 18.29 -18.60
C ALA A 376 10.04 19.04 -17.67
N TRP A 377 10.32 19.06 -16.38
CA TRP A 377 9.46 19.70 -15.39
C TRP A 377 9.46 21.23 -15.43
N GLY A 378 10.52 21.87 -15.88
CA GLY A 378 10.72 23.30 -15.72
C GLY A 378 11.26 23.66 -14.33
N ASP A 379 11.20 24.97 -14.00
CA ASP A 379 11.76 25.50 -12.75
C ASP A 379 10.90 25.14 -11.53
N VAL A 380 11.55 24.76 -10.44
CA VAL A 380 10.91 24.54 -9.15
C VAL A 380 10.45 25.88 -8.56
N LYS A 381 9.15 26.03 -8.33
CA LYS A 381 8.52 27.24 -7.78
C LYS A 381 8.30 27.18 -6.27
N ALA A 382 8.13 25.98 -5.72
CA ALA A 382 7.93 25.78 -4.29
C ALA A 382 8.64 24.52 -3.79
N ARG A 383 8.94 24.50 -2.50
CA ARG A 383 9.48 23.35 -1.79
C ARG A 383 8.62 23.01 -0.61
N LYS A 384 8.42 21.70 -0.36
CA LYS A 384 7.70 21.19 0.79
C LYS A 384 8.55 20.16 1.52
N LYS A 385 8.27 19.99 2.79
CA LYS A 385 8.82 18.94 3.61
C LYS A 385 7.70 18.27 4.37
N ILE A 386 7.74 16.93 4.42
CA ILE A 386 6.89 16.11 5.27
C ILE A 386 7.73 15.04 5.94
N VAL A 387 7.32 14.65 7.15
CA VAL A 387 8.01 13.64 7.94
C VAL A 387 7.01 12.57 8.36
N PHE A 388 7.28 11.34 7.98
CA PHE A 388 6.57 10.17 8.48
C PHE A 388 7.13 9.82 9.85
N ASN A 389 6.27 9.81 10.86
CA ASN A 389 6.63 9.58 12.25
C ASN A 389 5.89 8.36 12.80
N GLU A 390 6.54 7.73 13.76
CA GLU A 390 6.00 6.66 14.56
C GLU A 390 6.22 6.95 16.03
N THR A 391 5.20 6.73 16.87
CA THR A 391 5.25 7.03 18.30
C THR A 391 4.80 5.81 19.11
N MET A 392 5.72 5.15 19.79
CA MET A 392 5.42 4.03 20.71
C MET A 392 4.68 4.47 21.97
N ASN A 393 4.67 5.77 22.28
CA ASN A 393 4.06 6.30 23.52
C ASN A 393 2.53 6.31 23.51
N ALA A 394 1.88 6.07 22.37
CA ALA A 394 0.42 6.00 22.30
C ALA A 394 -0.16 4.85 23.13
N MET A 395 0.61 3.80 23.41
CA MET A 395 0.18 2.68 24.25
C MET A 395 0.17 3.00 25.76
N ASN A 396 0.78 4.11 26.19
CA ASN A 396 0.94 4.44 27.63
C ASN A 396 0.05 5.57 28.14
N HIS A 397 -0.74 6.25 27.31
CA HIS A 397 -1.55 7.39 27.75
C HIS A 397 -3.03 7.25 27.38
N GLY A 398 -3.74 6.41 28.12
CA GLY A 398 -5.20 6.48 28.26
C GLY A 398 -5.64 7.60 29.20
N THR A 399 -5.13 8.85 29.03
CA THR A 399 -5.74 10.04 29.64
C THR A 399 -5.42 11.26 28.78
N ALA A 400 -6.39 11.66 27.99
CA ALA A 400 -6.39 12.97 27.38
C ALA A 400 -6.55 14.05 28.45
N SER A 401 -5.50 14.79 28.74
CA SER A 401 -5.58 16.07 29.44
C SER A 401 -5.14 17.18 28.51
N ALA A 402 -6.08 17.69 27.74
CA ALA A 402 -5.96 19.03 27.18
C ALA A 402 -6.38 20.01 28.26
N VAL A 403 -5.42 20.56 29.01
CA VAL A 403 -5.66 21.74 29.85
C VAL A 403 -4.94 22.91 29.20
N ALA A 404 -5.70 23.68 28.44
CA ALA A 404 -5.34 25.07 28.17
C ALA A 404 -5.78 25.89 29.38
N SER A 405 -4.80 26.43 30.11
CA SER A 405 -5.01 27.39 31.18
C SER A 405 -5.38 28.76 30.61
N THR A 406 -6.59 29.24 30.87
CA THR A 406 -6.94 30.66 30.88
C THR A 406 -7.63 31.00 32.19
N PRO A 407 -7.41 32.19 32.77
CA PRO A 407 -7.76 32.47 34.14
C PRO A 407 -9.24 32.81 34.33
N MET A 408 -9.75 32.35 35.48
CA MET A 408 -11.09 32.63 35.98
C MET A 408 -11.38 34.13 36.09
N MET A 409 -12.56 34.51 35.63
CA MET A 409 -13.36 35.57 36.28
C MET A 409 -14.67 34.97 36.76
N SER A 410 -14.86 35.11 38.06
CA SER A 410 -16.04 34.71 38.81
C SER A 410 -17.23 35.62 38.53
N HIS A 411 -18.39 35.06 38.19
CA HIS A 411 -19.67 35.67 38.52
C HIS A 411 -20.65 34.60 38.97
N ASN A 412 -21.07 34.83 40.20
CA ASN A 412 -22.15 34.18 40.92
C ASN A 412 -23.49 34.58 40.32
N MET A 413 -24.42 33.66 40.10
CA MET A 413 -25.84 33.87 40.43
C MET A 413 -26.64 32.56 40.37
N SER A 414 -27.38 32.44 41.42
CA SER A 414 -28.22 31.38 41.93
C SER A 414 -29.54 31.18 41.17
N ASN A 415 -30.07 29.96 41.33
CA ASN A 415 -31.50 29.55 41.37
C ASN A 415 -32.34 29.62 40.10
N MET A 416 -32.83 28.45 39.68
CA MET A 416 -34.27 28.15 39.72
C MET A 416 -34.55 26.66 39.43
N SER A 417 -35.56 26.21 40.13
CA SER A 417 -36.04 24.86 40.39
C SER A 417 -36.77 24.16 39.27
N MET A 418 -36.71 22.84 39.30
CA MET A 418 -37.69 21.76 39.04
C MET A 418 -38.88 22.02 38.11
N GLU A 419 -39.09 21.11 37.16
CA GLU A 419 -40.31 20.29 37.18
C GLU A 419 -40.20 19.04 36.27
N ASN A 420 -40.95 18.03 36.70
CA ASN A 420 -41.05 16.65 36.27
C ASN A 420 -41.60 16.44 34.86
N GLY A 421 -41.20 15.35 34.23
CA GLY A 421 -41.89 14.74 33.08
C GLY A 421 -41.44 13.33 32.79
N MET A 422 -41.93 12.36 33.55
CA MET A 422 -41.90 10.93 33.23
C MET A 422 -42.69 10.66 31.93
N HIS A 423 -42.13 9.99 30.98
CA HIS A 423 -42.83 8.99 30.18
C HIS A 423 -41.95 7.82 29.77
N SER A 424 -42.28 6.71 30.39
CA SER A 424 -41.96 5.33 30.03
C SER A 424 -42.50 5.00 28.65
N MET A 425 -41.69 4.40 27.78
CA MET A 425 -42.18 3.45 26.76
C MET A 425 -41.14 2.38 26.44
N MET A 426 -41.45 1.23 26.91
CA MET A 426 -41.39 -0.13 26.39
C MET A 426 -40.26 -0.50 25.40
N SER A 427 -39.46 -1.37 25.91
CA SER A 427 -38.73 -2.46 25.30
C SER A 427 -39.52 -3.13 24.17
N SER A 428 -38.94 -3.17 22.98
CA SER A 428 -39.20 -4.23 22.00
C SER A 428 -37.87 -4.89 21.63
N ASN A 429 -37.64 -6.05 22.24
CA ASN A 429 -36.66 -7.02 21.77
C ASN A 429 -36.99 -7.41 20.33
N SER A 430 -36.12 -7.08 19.39
CA SER A 430 -35.96 -7.84 18.17
C SER A 430 -34.47 -8.17 18.02
N SER A 431 -34.16 -9.41 18.43
CA SER A 431 -32.89 -10.07 18.19
C SER A 431 -32.73 -10.32 16.69
N THR A 432 -32.05 -9.40 16.01
CA THR A 432 -31.32 -9.68 14.77
C THR A 432 -29.86 -9.48 15.09
N GLN A 433 -29.18 -10.57 15.40
CA GLN A 433 -27.71 -10.63 15.45
C GLN A 433 -27.18 -10.44 14.02
N GLY A 434 -27.00 -9.19 13.61
CA GLY A 434 -26.03 -8.81 12.62
C GLY A 434 -24.74 -8.51 13.37
N GLN A 435 -23.79 -9.43 13.37
CA GLN A 435 -22.43 -9.14 13.80
C GLN A 435 -21.90 -8.00 12.93
N ALA A 436 -21.89 -6.79 13.46
CA ALA A 436 -21.13 -5.70 12.89
C ALA A 436 -19.65 -6.12 12.99
N SER A 437 -18.98 -6.29 11.87
CA SER A 437 -17.56 -6.59 11.82
C SER A 437 -16.79 -5.46 12.50
N SER A 438 -15.98 -5.80 13.48
CA SER A 438 -15.18 -4.86 14.28
C SER A 438 -13.82 -4.56 13.63
N ASP A 439 -13.76 -4.38 12.31
CA ASP A 439 -12.50 -4.09 11.62
C ASP A 439 -12.13 -2.60 11.62
N LEU A 440 -12.59 -1.88 12.64
CA LEU A 440 -12.20 -0.49 12.87
C LEU A 440 -10.86 -0.41 13.61
N PRO A 441 -10.07 0.65 13.34
CA PRO A 441 -8.81 0.88 14.04
C PRO A 441 -9.01 0.94 15.57
N PRO A 442 -8.18 0.23 16.36
CA PRO A 442 -8.26 0.34 17.79
C PRO A 442 -7.95 1.79 18.24
N SER A 443 -8.82 2.39 19.03
CA SER A 443 -8.66 3.78 19.51
C SER A 443 -7.35 4.02 20.26
N MET A 444 -6.84 3.00 20.96
CA MET A 444 -5.55 3.02 21.66
C MET A 444 -4.34 3.15 20.72
N MET A 445 -4.49 2.86 19.43
CA MET A 445 -3.43 2.98 18.43
C MET A 445 -3.50 4.29 17.64
N THR A 446 -4.52 5.10 17.85
CA THR A 446 -4.64 6.42 17.22
C THR A 446 -3.42 7.28 17.56
N GLY A 447 -2.75 7.81 16.53
CA GLY A 447 -1.54 8.60 16.69
C GLY A 447 -0.24 7.79 16.76
N MET A 448 -0.30 6.46 16.64
CA MET A 448 0.89 5.63 16.48
C MET A 448 1.66 5.98 15.20
N PHE A 449 0.93 6.16 14.11
CA PHE A 449 1.47 6.55 12.82
C PHE A 449 0.94 7.92 12.41
N THR A 450 1.86 8.85 12.12
CA THR A 450 1.52 10.25 11.85
C THR A 450 2.36 10.82 10.71
N ILE A 451 1.87 11.90 10.11
CA ILE A 451 2.67 12.77 9.25
C ILE A 451 2.85 14.11 9.96
N ASP A 452 4.11 14.58 10.08
CA ASP A 452 4.46 15.81 10.81
C ASP A 452 3.93 15.84 12.26
N ASN A 453 3.93 14.68 12.94
CA ASN A 453 3.37 14.46 14.28
C ASN A 453 1.88 14.80 14.40
N LYS A 454 1.13 14.65 13.31
CA LYS A 454 -0.31 14.89 13.26
C LYS A 454 -1.03 13.65 12.76
N VAL A 455 -2.07 13.24 13.49
CA VAL A 455 -3.06 12.28 13.00
C VAL A 455 -3.92 12.98 11.95
N PHE A 456 -4.37 12.25 10.95
CA PHE A 456 -5.26 12.79 9.92
C PHE A 456 -6.52 13.42 10.51
N ASP A 457 -6.93 14.53 9.94
CA ASP A 457 -8.17 15.24 10.25
C ASP A 457 -8.80 15.73 8.93
N MET A 458 -9.97 15.22 8.60
CA MET A 458 -10.68 15.54 7.35
C MET A 458 -10.96 17.04 7.17
N LYS A 459 -10.98 17.82 8.26
CA LYS A 459 -11.26 19.26 8.23
C LYS A 459 -10.00 20.12 8.13
N ARG A 460 -8.83 19.52 8.39
CA ARG A 460 -7.56 20.24 8.40
C ARG A 460 -6.94 20.26 6.99
N ILE A 461 -6.36 21.38 6.63
CA ILE A 461 -5.48 21.52 5.47
C ILE A 461 -4.06 21.51 5.99
N ASP A 462 -3.26 20.50 5.62
CA ASP A 462 -1.88 20.36 6.06
C ASP A 462 -0.90 21.10 5.14
N LEU A 463 -1.14 21.02 3.83
CA LEU A 463 -0.30 21.65 2.82
C LEU A 463 -1.15 22.40 1.78
N THR A 464 -0.50 23.36 1.10
CA THR A 464 -1.12 24.12 0.01
C THR A 464 -0.19 24.12 -1.19
N SER A 465 -0.74 23.88 -2.39
CA SER A 465 -0.08 23.95 -3.70
C SER A 465 -0.85 24.89 -4.63
N ARG A 466 -0.25 25.27 -5.75
CA ARG A 466 -0.90 26.02 -6.82
C ARG A 466 -0.92 25.18 -8.09
N VAL A 467 -2.03 25.29 -8.83
CA VAL A 467 -2.17 24.61 -10.12
C VAL A 467 -1.03 25.02 -11.05
N GLY A 468 -0.41 24.04 -11.69
CA GLY A 468 0.64 24.24 -12.70
C GLY A 468 2.03 24.54 -12.15
N GLU A 469 2.19 24.84 -10.86
CA GLU A 469 3.51 25.08 -10.27
C GLU A 469 4.27 23.77 -10.06
N VAL A 470 5.52 23.75 -10.48
CA VAL A 470 6.44 22.64 -10.22
C VAL A 470 6.96 22.74 -8.80
N GLU A 471 6.82 21.67 -8.05
CA GLU A 471 7.24 21.60 -6.65
C GLU A 471 8.28 20.50 -6.44
N GLU A 472 9.20 20.73 -5.52
CA GLU A 472 10.11 19.70 -4.99
C GLU A 472 9.71 19.39 -3.54
N TRP A 473 9.40 18.13 -3.26
CA TRP A 473 9.03 17.69 -1.93
C TRP A 473 10.15 16.84 -1.33
N GLU A 474 10.54 17.17 -0.11
CA GLU A 474 11.41 16.37 0.75
C GLU A 474 10.53 15.52 1.64
N ILE A 475 10.61 14.21 1.49
CA ILE A 475 9.80 13.24 2.23
C ILE A 475 10.75 12.42 3.08
N GLN A 476 10.68 12.56 4.39
CA GLN A 476 11.52 11.87 5.35
C GLN A 476 10.72 10.78 6.06
N ASN A 477 11.30 9.59 6.16
CA ASN A 477 10.81 8.57 7.06
C ASN A 477 11.66 8.60 8.35
N ALA A 478 11.07 9.07 9.45
CA ALA A 478 11.70 9.11 10.77
C ALA A 478 11.28 7.93 11.66
N SER A 479 10.69 6.89 11.07
CA SER A 479 10.27 5.66 11.76
C SER A 479 11.30 4.54 11.59
N HIS A 480 11.07 3.41 12.27
CA HIS A 480 11.94 2.24 12.20
C HIS A 480 11.56 1.23 11.10
N MET A 481 10.40 1.41 10.44
CA MET A 481 9.93 0.51 9.39
C MET A 481 9.73 1.23 8.05
N ASP A 482 9.55 0.46 6.97
CA ASP A 482 9.26 0.99 5.64
C ASP A 482 7.86 1.59 5.56
N HIS A 483 7.73 2.70 4.81
CA HIS A 483 6.45 3.31 4.47
C HIS A 483 6.41 3.70 3.00
N PRO A 484 5.50 3.13 2.18
CA PRO A 484 5.27 3.61 0.83
C PRO A 484 4.51 4.94 0.87
N PHE A 485 5.10 5.99 0.33
CA PHE A 485 4.44 7.30 0.15
C PHE A 485 3.64 7.31 -1.14
N HIS A 486 2.38 7.73 -1.06
CA HIS A 486 1.50 7.99 -2.20
C HIS A 486 0.99 9.44 -2.23
N LEU A 487 0.82 9.99 -3.43
CA LEU A 487 0.28 11.34 -3.67
C LEU A 487 -0.85 11.27 -4.69
N HIS A 488 -2.05 11.72 -4.29
CA HIS A 488 -3.26 11.69 -5.11
C HIS A 488 -3.26 12.63 -6.30
N GLY A 489 -3.92 12.19 -7.38
CA GLY A 489 -4.34 13.02 -8.51
C GLY A 489 -3.17 13.67 -9.25
N THR A 490 -2.00 13.08 -9.22
CA THR A 490 -0.81 13.49 -9.98
C THR A 490 0.24 12.38 -9.99
N GLN A 491 1.30 12.61 -10.74
CA GLN A 491 2.52 11.80 -10.73
C GLN A 491 3.73 12.63 -10.35
N PHE A 492 4.79 11.95 -9.95
CA PHE A 492 6.06 12.58 -9.60
C PHE A 492 7.26 11.82 -10.15
N GLU A 493 8.40 12.49 -10.24
CA GLU A 493 9.72 11.87 -10.41
C GLU A 493 10.47 11.84 -9.09
N VAL A 494 11.11 10.72 -8.78
CA VAL A 494 12.13 10.65 -7.72
C VAL A 494 13.40 11.28 -8.26
N ILE A 495 13.88 12.33 -7.58
CA ILE A 495 15.07 13.10 -8.00
C ILE A 495 16.33 12.53 -7.34
N ARG A 496 16.28 12.28 -6.04
CA ARG A 496 17.37 11.72 -5.24
C ARG A 496 16.83 11.06 -3.98
N LYS A 497 17.65 10.22 -3.40
CA LYS A 497 17.41 9.56 -2.11
C LYS A 497 18.63 9.73 -1.22
N GLN A 498 18.42 9.87 0.08
CA GLN A 498 19.49 9.87 1.08
C GLN A 498 19.20 8.81 2.13
N TRP A 499 20.12 7.89 2.30
CA TRP A 499 20.02 6.82 3.27
C TRP A 499 21.40 6.47 3.83
N GLN A 500 21.50 6.27 5.15
CA GLN A 500 22.76 5.94 5.85
C GLN A 500 23.91 6.90 5.47
N GLY A 501 23.61 8.20 5.39
CA GLY A 501 24.58 9.24 5.06
C GLY A 501 24.97 9.33 3.57
N LYS A 502 24.50 8.41 2.72
CA LYS A 502 24.79 8.40 1.30
C LYS A 502 23.62 8.99 0.51
N THR A 503 23.93 9.95 -0.37
CA THR A 503 22.96 10.52 -1.31
C THR A 503 23.16 9.92 -2.70
N GLU A 504 22.06 9.42 -3.29
CA GLU A 504 22.03 8.86 -4.64
C GLU A 504 21.04 9.65 -5.49
N THR A 505 21.50 10.21 -6.60
CA THR A 505 20.62 10.79 -7.60
C THR A 505 19.98 9.69 -8.44
N ALA A 506 18.70 9.89 -8.81
CA ALA A 506 18.01 8.94 -9.68
C ALA A 506 18.79 8.72 -10.98
N SER A 507 19.02 7.44 -11.31
CA SER A 507 19.83 7.07 -12.48
C SER A 507 19.03 7.07 -13.78
N PHE A 508 17.72 7.31 -13.71
CA PHE A 508 16.80 7.41 -14.86
C PHE A 508 15.53 8.15 -14.45
N ARG A 509 14.81 8.64 -15.43
CA ARG A 509 13.54 9.31 -15.25
C ARG A 509 12.39 8.31 -15.30
N ALA A 510 11.45 8.44 -14.36
CA ALA A 510 10.25 7.62 -14.30
C ALA A 510 9.11 8.42 -13.66
N LEU A 511 7.92 8.33 -14.24
CA LEU A 511 6.73 8.89 -13.62
C LEU A 511 6.13 7.85 -12.67
N LYS A 512 6.00 8.22 -11.42
CA LYS A 512 5.51 7.38 -10.32
C LYS A 512 4.42 8.10 -9.53
N ASP A 513 3.64 7.35 -8.79
CA ASP A 513 2.69 7.86 -7.80
C ASP A 513 2.90 7.25 -6.41
N VAL A 514 3.74 6.21 -6.32
CA VAL A 514 4.17 5.59 -5.07
C VAL A 514 5.70 5.52 -5.03
N VAL A 515 6.29 5.77 -3.86
CA VAL A 515 7.70 5.51 -3.59
C VAL A 515 7.90 4.99 -2.18
N ASN A 516 8.63 3.87 -2.05
CA ASN A 516 8.98 3.36 -0.73
C ASN A 516 10.05 4.22 -0.05
N LEU A 517 9.85 4.50 1.24
CA LEU A 517 10.83 5.12 2.14
C LEU A 517 11.28 4.08 3.16
N ARG A 518 12.56 3.72 3.13
CA ARG A 518 13.18 2.84 4.14
C ARG A 518 13.30 3.57 5.49
N PRO A 519 13.50 2.85 6.58
CA PRO A 519 13.79 3.46 7.87
C PRO A 519 14.90 4.51 7.78
N ASN A 520 14.63 5.72 8.28
CA ASN A 520 15.54 6.86 8.27
C ASN A 520 16.02 7.31 6.86
N GLU A 521 15.26 6.99 5.82
CA GLU A 521 15.50 7.47 4.45
C GLU A 521 14.80 8.80 4.20
N THR A 522 15.44 9.65 3.40
CA THR A 522 14.83 10.86 2.84
C THR A 522 14.80 10.73 1.31
N VAL A 523 13.63 10.97 0.72
CA VAL A 523 13.41 10.95 -0.72
C VAL A 523 12.98 12.34 -1.17
N TRP A 524 13.58 12.85 -2.25
CA TRP A 524 13.13 14.07 -2.92
C TRP A 524 12.41 13.72 -4.20
N ILE A 525 11.19 14.22 -4.33
CA ILE A 525 10.37 14.06 -5.53
C ILE A 525 10.12 15.41 -6.18
N ARG A 526 9.84 15.38 -7.47
CA ARG A 526 9.36 16.54 -8.24
C ARG A 526 7.99 16.23 -8.81
N THR A 527 7.05 17.14 -8.59
CA THR A 527 5.65 16.98 -8.97
C THR A 527 5.01 18.30 -9.38
N LYS A 528 3.81 18.21 -9.93
CA LYS A 528 2.98 19.37 -10.29
C LYS A 528 1.52 18.96 -10.19
N GLN A 529 0.71 19.78 -9.54
CA GLN A 529 -0.74 19.56 -9.46
C GLN A 529 -1.45 20.26 -10.61
N ASN A 530 -2.29 19.56 -11.35
CA ASN A 530 -2.99 20.11 -12.52
C ASN A 530 -4.46 20.47 -12.25
N HIS A 531 -5.05 20.02 -11.14
CA HIS A 531 -6.44 20.27 -10.78
C HIS A 531 -6.54 20.92 -9.40
N ALA A 532 -7.31 22.00 -9.30
CA ALA A 532 -7.62 22.66 -8.04
C ALA A 532 -8.55 21.82 -7.17
N GLY A 533 -8.44 21.92 -5.86
CA GLY A 533 -9.31 21.25 -4.88
C GLY A 533 -8.53 20.60 -3.76
N LEU A 534 -9.19 19.75 -2.98
CA LEU A 534 -8.61 19.03 -1.87
C LEU A 534 -8.16 17.65 -2.33
N LYS A 535 -6.90 17.32 -2.12
CA LYS A 535 -6.27 16.04 -2.45
C LYS A 535 -5.60 15.46 -1.22
N MET A 536 -5.21 14.19 -1.30
CA MET A 536 -4.60 13.46 -0.21
C MET A 536 -3.14 13.10 -0.52
N TYR A 537 -2.37 12.86 0.52
CA TYR A 537 -1.11 12.13 0.49
C TYR A 537 -1.01 11.28 1.76
N HIS A 538 -0.45 10.07 1.64
CA HIS A 538 -0.49 9.13 2.76
C HIS A 538 0.56 8.01 2.61
N CYS A 539 0.73 7.24 3.68
CA CYS A 539 1.36 5.93 3.65
C CYS A 539 0.42 4.92 2.98
N HIS A 540 0.94 4.09 2.07
CA HIS A 540 0.12 3.06 1.41
C HIS A 540 0.24 1.66 2.05
N ILE A 541 0.59 1.59 3.33
CA ILE A 541 0.20 0.48 4.20
C ILE A 541 -1.18 0.86 4.71
N LEU A 542 -2.21 0.12 4.30
CA LEU A 542 -3.62 0.55 4.46
C LEU A 542 -4.05 0.62 5.93
N GLU A 543 -3.48 -0.20 6.79
CA GLU A 543 -3.70 -0.14 8.23
C GLU A 543 -3.11 1.15 8.83
N HIS A 544 -1.92 1.58 8.38
CA HIS A 544 -1.31 2.84 8.82
C HIS A 544 -2.09 4.07 8.33
N GLU A 545 -2.62 4.00 7.11
CA GLU A 545 -3.52 4.99 6.56
C GLU A 545 -4.78 5.13 7.42
N ASN A 546 -5.45 4.01 7.76
CA ASN A 546 -6.62 3.99 8.63
C ASN A 546 -6.32 4.53 10.04
N LEU A 547 -5.10 4.30 10.56
CA LEU A 547 -4.64 4.85 11.84
C LEU A 547 -4.28 6.34 11.78
N GLY A 548 -4.36 6.96 10.59
CA GLY A 548 -4.20 8.41 10.41
C GLY A 548 -2.88 8.87 9.82
N MET A 549 -2.06 7.97 9.22
CA MET A 549 -0.82 8.34 8.51
C MET A 549 -1.14 8.95 7.15
N MET A 550 -1.87 10.05 7.15
CA MET A 550 -2.41 10.73 5.99
C MET A 550 -2.43 12.24 6.22
N GLY A 551 -2.40 13.02 5.14
CA GLY A 551 -2.52 14.47 5.17
C GLY A 551 -3.32 15.04 4.00
N SER A 552 -3.83 16.25 4.18
CA SER A 552 -4.65 16.99 3.20
C SER A 552 -3.82 18.04 2.47
N LEU A 553 -3.88 18.01 1.14
CA LEU A 553 -3.28 18.99 0.23
C LEU A 553 -4.35 19.84 -0.44
N LYS A 554 -4.40 21.12 -0.12
CA LYS A 554 -5.25 22.09 -0.84
C LYS A 554 -4.52 22.63 -2.05
N VAL A 555 -5.01 22.33 -3.25
CA VAL A 555 -4.53 22.90 -4.50
C VAL A 555 -5.37 24.12 -4.85
N ILE A 556 -4.73 25.28 -4.94
CA ILE A 556 -5.38 26.57 -5.26
C ILE A 556 -5.32 26.76 -6.78
N GLY A 557 -6.46 27.14 -7.38
CA GLY A 557 -6.52 27.55 -8.77
C GLY A 557 -5.65 28.80 -9.04
N VAL A 558 -5.34 29.05 -10.29
CA VAL A 558 -4.65 30.27 -10.76
C VAL A 558 -5.62 31.44 -10.74
#